data_5e3629d49db111360f19f7fe0d283871
#
_entry.id   5e3629d49db111360f19f7fe0d283871
#
_cell.length_a   1.000
_cell.length_b   1.000
_cell.length_c   1.000
_cell.angle_alpha   90.00
_cell.angle_beta   90.00
_cell.angle_gamma   90.00
#
_symmetry.space_group_name_H-M   'P 1'
#
loop_
_entity.id
_entity.type
_entity.pdbx_description
1 polymer ?
#
loop_
_entity_poly.entity_id
_entity_poly.type
_entity_poly.pdbx_seq_one_letter_code
_entity_poly.pdbx_strand_id
1 'polypeptide(L)'
;MKRWLLAAACGVVALGLLLYPLVGELLSEKYHSDIEISYTAAIEDTDDAELTAQRQAAQQYNAMLANATISEGGASAPPLAYAEQLTVGGAMCYVDIPKINVYLPVQHGTGAETLEKSVGHVVGTSLPVGGESTHAVLSAHSGMASSKLFSDIDQLEKVDTF
;
A
#
# COMPACT_ATOMS: atom_id res chain seq x y z
N MET A 1 -4.72 51.02 7.40
CA MET A 1 -5.60 49.96 6.89
C MET A 1 -4.82 48.88 6.13
N LYS A 2 -4.03 49.16 5.07
CA LYS A 2 -3.30 48.15 4.26
C LYS A 2 -2.37 47.24 5.05
N ARG A 3 -1.66 47.76 6.08
CA ARG A 3 -0.71 46.94 6.90
C ARG A 3 -1.42 45.88 7.76
N TRP A 4 -2.60 46.18 8.28
CA TRP A 4 -3.40 45.24 9.06
C TRP A 4 -4.01 44.14 8.20
N LEU A 5 -4.42 44.45 6.98
CA LEU A 5 -4.92 43.49 6.01
C LEU A 5 -3.79 42.52 5.59
N LEU A 6 -2.58 43.04 5.36
CA LEU A 6 -1.42 42.21 5.08
C LEU A 6 -1.06 41.28 6.25
N ALA A 7 -1.06 41.80 7.48
CA ALA A 7 -0.80 41.00 8.66
C ALA A 7 -1.87 39.90 8.85
N ALA A 8 -3.15 40.23 8.65
CA ALA A 8 -4.22 39.24 8.69
C ALA A 8 -4.08 38.16 7.60
N ALA A 9 -3.75 38.55 6.38
CA ALA A 9 -3.52 37.62 5.27
C ALA A 9 -2.34 36.68 5.57
N CYS A 10 -1.21 37.21 6.06
CA CYS A 10 -0.07 36.40 6.49
C CYS A 10 -0.45 35.43 7.62
N GLY A 11 -1.27 35.88 8.58
CA GLY A 11 -1.76 35.03 9.67
C GLY A 11 -2.61 33.86 9.17
N VAL A 12 -3.51 34.10 8.22
CA VAL A 12 -4.33 33.04 7.60
C VAL A 12 -3.47 32.03 6.85
N VAL A 13 -2.50 32.51 6.06
CA VAL A 13 -1.57 31.61 5.34
C VAL A 13 -0.72 30.79 6.32
N ALA A 14 -0.18 31.41 7.35
CA ALA A 14 0.60 30.71 8.37
C ALA A 14 -0.23 29.64 9.11
N LEU A 15 -1.47 29.96 9.46
CA LEU A 15 -2.40 29.00 10.06
C LEU A 15 -2.72 27.84 9.11
N GLY A 16 -2.97 28.14 7.83
CA GLY A 16 -3.20 27.11 6.80
C GLY A 16 -2.02 26.16 6.63
N LEU A 17 -0.79 26.69 6.60
CA LEU A 17 0.43 25.88 6.53
C LEU A 17 0.65 25.03 7.78
N LEU A 18 0.28 25.54 8.94
CA LEU A 18 0.41 24.80 10.21
C LEU A 18 -0.64 23.69 10.36
N LEU A 19 -1.85 23.92 9.84
CA LEU A 19 -2.94 22.94 9.87
C LEU A 19 -2.83 21.89 8.74
N TYR A 20 -2.09 22.18 7.67
CA TYR A 20 -1.98 21.30 6.50
C TYR A 20 -1.58 19.84 6.85
N PRO A 21 -0.50 19.59 7.62
CA PRO A 21 -0.14 18.22 7.96
C PRO A 21 -1.18 17.52 8.84
N LEU A 22 -1.79 18.23 9.78
CA LEU A 22 -2.82 17.66 10.65
C LEU A 22 -4.07 17.25 9.86
N VAL A 23 -4.55 18.10 8.96
CA VAL A 23 -5.70 17.79 8.12
C VAL A 23 -5.36 16.65 7.15
N GLY A 24 -4.15 16.65 6.58
CA GLY A 24 -3.67 15.59 5.70
C GLY A 24 -3.68 14.22 6.39
N GLU A 25 -3.13 14.13 7.60
CA GLU A 25 -3.11 12.89 8.39
C GLU A 25 -4.53 12.39 8.69
N LEU A 26 -5.44 13.25 9.14
CA LEU A 26 -6.84 12.88 9.41
C LEU A 26 -7.56 12.36 8.15
N LEU A 27 -7.29 12.96 6.99
CA LEU A 27 -7.86 12.49 5.73
C LEU A 27 -7.27 11.16 5.29
N SER A 28 -5.97 10.96 5.51
CA SER A 28 -5.28 9.70 5.24
C SER A 28 -5.79 8.57 6.13
N GLU A 29 -5.92 8.80 7.43
CA GLU A 29 -6.48 7.82 8.37
C GLU A 29 -7.91 7.42 7.99
N LYS A 30 -8.74 8.41 7.63
CA LYS A 30 -10.08 8.13 7.15
C LYS A 30 -10.09 7.29 5.88
N TYR A 31 -9.24 7.60 4.91
CA TYR A 31 -9.12 6.84 3.67
C TYR A 31 -8.72 5.38 3.95
N HIS A 32 -7.74 5.15 4.83
CA HIS A 32 -7.31 3.80 5.20
C HIS A 32 -8.43 3.03 5.91
N SER A 33 -9.15 3.68 6.83
CA SER A 33 -10.28 3.08 7.54
C SER A 33 -11.43 2.71 6.60
N ASP A 34 -11.75 3.56 5.62
CA ASP A 34 -12.81 3.28 4.63
C ASP A 34 -12.43 2.06 3.76
N ILE A 35 -11.16 1.91 3.37
CA ILE A 35 -10.67 0.73 2.64
C ILE A 35 -10.71 -0.51 3.54
N GLU A 36 -10.28 -0.41 4.80
CA GLU A 36 -10.29 -1.53 5.75
C GLU A 36 -11.70 -2.09 5.94
N ILE A 37 -12.68 -1.22 6.16
CA ILE A 37 -14.09 -1.62 6.30
C ILE A 37 -14.58 -2.33 5.04
N SER A 38 -14.28 -1.77 3.86
CA SER A 38 -14.68 -2.35 2.58
C SER A 38 -14.02 -3.71 2.33
N TYR A 39 -12.72 -3.82 2.65
CA TYR A 39 -11.96 -5.06 2.51
C TYR A 39 -12.48 -6.15 3.44
N THR A 40 -12.66 -5.82 4.73
CA THR A 40 -13.14 -6.77 5.73
C THR A 40 -14.55 -7.28 5.36
N ALA A 41 -15.45 -6.37 4.99
CA ALA A 41 -16.80 -6.74 4.56
C ALA A 41 -16.77 -7.62 3.30
N ALA A 42 -15.89 -7.33 2.34
CA ALA A 42 -15.77 -8.15 1.13
C ALA A 42 -15.21 -9.55 1.42
N ILE A 43 -14.23 -9.67 2.33
CA ILE A 43 -13.70 -10.97 2.76
C ILE A 43 -14.77 -11.78 3.51
N GLU A 44 -15.55 -11.17 4.38
CA GLU A 44 -16.63 -11.84 5.12
C GLU A 44 -17.77 -12.31 4.21
N ASP A 45 -18.05 -11.57 3.12
CA ASP A 45 -19.11 -11.92 2.15
C ASP A 45 -18.63 -12.90 1.06
N THR A 46 -17.33 -13.13 0.95
CA THR A 46 -16.74 -14.03 -0.06
C THR A 46 -16.63 -15.45 0.48
N ASP A 47 -17.06 -16.45 -0.31
CA ASP A 47 -16.96 -17.85 0.06
C ASP A 47 -15.49 -18.30 0.24
N ASP A 48 -15.25 -19.13 1.24
CA ASP A 48 -13.93 -19.72 1.52
C ASP A 48 -13.31 -20.44 0.31
N ALA A 49 -14.14 -21.04 -0.54
CA ALA A 49 -13.69 -21.67 -1.77
C ALA A 49 -13.13 -20.65 -2.78
N GLU A 50 -13.74 -19.49 -2.90
CA GLU A 50 -13.28 -18.42 -3.77
C GLU A 50 -11.99 -17.78 -3.21
N LEU A 51 -11.91 -17.50 -1.92
CA LEU A 51 -10.69 -17.00 -1.27
C LEU A 51 -9.52 -17.97 -1.45
N THR A 52 -9.79 -19.27 -1.32
CA THR A 52 -8.80 -20.32 -1.54
C THR A 52 -8.35 -20.36 -3.01
N ALA A 53 -9.29 -20.21 -3.97
CA ALA A 53 -8.98 -20.18 -5.39
C ALA A 53 -8.12 -18.96 -5.75
N GLN A 54 -8.41 -17.78 -5.21
CA GLN A 54 -7.59 -16.57 -5.42
C GLN A 54 -6.18 -16.73 -4.85
N ARG A 55 -6.05 -17.31 -3.65
CA ARG A 55 -4.73 -17.61 -3.08
C ARG A 55 -3.94 -18.60 -3.93
N GLN A 56 -4.59 -19.65 -4.43
CA GLN A 56 -3.96 -20.63 -5.33
C GLN A 56 -3.54 -19.99 -6.66
N ALA A 57 -4.37 -19.12 -7.25
CA ALA A 57 -4.03 -18.38 -8.46
C ALA A 57 -2.80 -17.48 -8.25
N ALA A 58 -2.73 -16.78 -7.11
CA ALA A 58 -1.58 -15.96 -6.74
C ALA A 58 -0.31 -16.81 -6.53
N GLN A 59 -0.41 -17.99 -5.94
CA GLN A 59 0.72 -18.93 -5.81
C GLN A 59 1.20 -19.44 -7.18
N GLN A 60 0.27 -19.74 -8.09
CA GLN A 60 0.60 -20.12 -9.47
C GLN A 60 1.28 -18.98 -10.23
N TYR A 61 0.80 -17.74 -10.04
CA TYR A 61 1.45 -16.56 -10.59
C TYR A 61 2.91 -16.45 -10.09
N ASN A 62 3.16 -16.61 -8.79
CA ASN A 62 4.50 -16.60 -8.21
C ASN A 62 5.40 -17.69 -8.80
N ALA A 63 4.88 -18.91 -8.97
CA ALA A 63 5.62 -20.01 -9.58
C ALA A 63 5.98 -19.75 -11.05
N MET A 64 5.07 -19.14 -11.81
CA MET A 64 5.34 -18.74 -13.21
C MET A 64 6.38 -17.62 -13.27
N LEU A 65 6.30 -16.64 -12.38
CA LEU A 65 7.25 -15.55 -12.30
C LEU A 65 8.67 -16.06 -12.02
N ALA A 66 8.83 -16.98 -11.07
CA ALA A 66 10.11 -17.61 -10.74
C ALA A 66 10.71 -18.35 -11.94
N ASN A 67 9.89 -19.05 -12.70
CA ASN A 67 10.34 -19.76 -13.91
C ASN A 67 10.66 -18.81 -15.08
N ALA A 68 9.99 -17.67 -15.19
CA ALA A 68 10.23 -16.69 -16.26
C ALA A 68 11.58 -15.95 -16.09
N THR A 69 12.02 -15.71 -14.85
CA THR A 69 13.31 -15.09 -14.53
C THR A 69 14.53 -15.97 -14.87
N ILE A 70 14.33 -17.28 -15.01
CA ILE A 70 15.40 -18.24 -15.34
C ILE A 70 15.62 -18.34 -16.87
N SER A 71 14.68 -17.88 -17.68
CA SER A 71 14.83 -17.88 -19.14
C SER A 71 15.62 -16.66 -19.60
N GLU A 72 16.86 -16.87 -20.06
CA GLU A 72 17.70 -15.83 -20.66
C GLU A 72 16.99 -15.21 -21.87
N GLY A 73 16.49 -14.00 -21.77
CA GLY A 73 15.91 -13.33 -22.92
C GLY A 73 14.83 -12.28 -22.68
N GLY A 74 14.71 -11.76 -21.51
CA GLY A 74 13.78 -10.66 -21.20
C GLY A 74 12.50 -11.14 -20.52
N ALA A 75 12.07 -10.40 -19.51
CA ALA A 75 10.86 -10.67 -18.76
C ALA A 75 9.64 -10.65 -19.68
N SER A 76 9.19 -11.81 -20.11
CA SER A 76 7.82 -11.96 -20.59
C SER A 76 6.90 -11.69 -19.40
N ALA A 77 5.98 -10.76 -19.55
CA ALA A 77 4.93 -10.58 -18.58
C ALA A 77 4.28 -11.94 -18.27
N PRO A 78 4.04 -12.28 -17.01
CA PRO A 78 3.40 -13.56 -16.68
C PRO A 78 2.06 -13.66 -17.41
N PRO A 79 1.68 -14.87 -17.88
CA PRO A 79 0.48 -15.07 -18.68
C PRO A 79 -0.83 -14.80 -17.95
N LEU A 80 -0.79 -14.71 -16.62
CA LEU A 80 -1.92 -14.26 -15.79
C LEU A 80 -1.81 -12.75 -15.57
N ALA A 81 -2.89 -12.03 -15.84
CA ALA A 81 -2.90 -10.58 -15.64
C ALA A 81 -2.64 -10.23 -14.17
N TYR A 82 -1.58 -9.50 -13.91
CA TYR A 82 -1.20 -9.05 -12.56
C TYR A 82 -2.34 -8.32 -11.84
N ALA A 83 -3.04 -7.46 -12.57
CA ALA A 83 -4.14 -6.66 -12.02
C ALA A 83 -5.40 -7.47 -11.64
N GLU A 84 -5.46 -8.74 -12.05
CA GLU A 84 -6.58 -9.63 -11.74
C GLU A 84 -6.31 -10.49 -10.49
N GLN A 85 -5.11 -10.41 -9.92
CA GLN A 85 -4.73 -11.18 -8.75
C GLN A 85 -5.12 -10.44 -7.45
N LEU A 86 -5.64 -11.16 -6.46
CA LEU A 86 -5.94 -10.61 -5.13
C LEU A 86 -6.80 -9.33 -5.19
N THR A 87 -7.96 -9.41 -5.84
CA THR A 87 -8.81 -8.23 -6.10
C THR A 87 -10.00 -8.08 -5.14
N VAL A 88 -10.20 -8.99 -4.20
CA VAL A 88 -11.29 -8.92 -3.22
C VAL A 88 -11.12 -7.70 -2.32
N GLY A 89 -12.19 -6.89 -2.21
CA GLY A 89 -12.22 -5.77 -1.28
C GLY A 89 -11.41 -4.53 -1.67
N GLY A 90 -10.85 -4.47 -2.90
CA GLY A 90 -10.17 -3.28 -3.40
C GLY A 90 -8.73 -3.07 -2.91
N ALA A 91 -8.20 -3.97 -2.09
CA ALA A 91 -6.78 -4.06 -1.73
C ALA A 91 -6.29 -5.49 -1.95
N MET A 92 -5.00 -5.66 -2.24
CA MET A 92 -4.39 -6.99 -2.38
C MET A 92 -4.30 -7.71 -1.03
N CYS A 93 -3.88 -6.99 -0.02
CA CYS A 93 -3.74 -7.43 1.37
C CYS A 93 -3.51 -6.20 2.27
N TYR A 94 -3.27 -6.45 3.54
CA TYR A 94 -2.79 -5.45 4.49
C TYR A 94 -1.39 -5.80 4.96
N VAL A 95 -0.55 -4.77 5.15
CA VAL A 95 0.74 -4.89 5.84
C VAL A 95 0.57 -4.40 7.26
N ASP A 96 0.91 -5.27 8.23
CA ASP A 96 0.87 -4.96 9.65
C ASP A 96 2.29 -4.99 10.22
N ILE A 97 2.77 -3.83 10.69
CA ILE A 97 4.08 -3.67 11.32
C ILE A 97 3.89 -3.04 12.71
N PRO A 98 3.60 -3.87 13.72
CA PRO A 98 3.21 -3.37 15.05
C PRO A 98 4.26 -2.47 15.70
N LYS A 99 5.54 -2.74 15.52
CA LYS A 99 6.64 -1.98 16.12
C LYS A 99 6.59 -0.49 15.78
N ILE A 100 6.17 -0.16 14.57
CA ILE A 100 6.07 1.24 14.09
C ILE A 100 4.62 1.70 13.94
N ASN A 101 3.68 0.92 14.47
CA ASN A 101 2.24 1.19 14.41
C ASN A 101 1.75 1.47 12.98
N VAL A 102 2.14 0.58 12.04
CA VAL A 102 1.71 0.61 10.64
C VAL A 102 0.72 -0.52 10.40
N TYR A 103 -0.48 -0.17 9.94
CA TYR A 103 -1.51 -1.08 9.43
C TYR A 103 -2.11 -0.44 8.18
N LEU A 104 -1.66 -0.86 7.00
CA LEU A 104 -1.93 -0.15 5.75
C LEU A 104 -2.38 -1.10 4.64
N PRO A 105 -3.33 -0.67 3.78
CA PRO A 105 -3.70 -1.41 2.59
C PRO A 105 -2.57 -1.44 1.58
N VAL A 106 -2.37 -2.61 0.97
CA VAL A 106 -1.45 -2.82 -0.15
C VAL A 106 -2.26 -2.86 -1.44
N GLN A 107 -1.92 -2.01 -2.38
CA GLN A 107 -2.58 -1.91 -3.68
C GLN A 107 -1.66 -2.33 -4.83
N HIS A 108 -2.26 -2.60 -5.99
CA HIS A 108 -1.52 -2.98 -7.20
C HIS A 108 -0.67 -1.82 -7.73
N GLY A 109 0.58 -2.12 -8.01
CA GLY A 109 1.50 -1.18 -8.64
C GLY A 109 2.03 -0.09 -7.72
N THR A 110 2.95 0.70 -8.25
CA THR A 110 3.65 1.79 -7.56
C THR A 110 3.49 3.11 -8.30
N GLY A 111 2.32 3.30 -8.91
CA GLY A 111 1.96 4.58 -9.55
C GLY A 111 1.84 5.71 -8.52
N ALA A 112 1.98 6.95 -8.99
CA ALA A 112 1.94 8.13 -8.12
C ALA A 112 0.65 8.18 -7.28
N GLU A 113 -0.49 7.86 -7.87
CA GLU A 113 -1.78 7.85 -7.18
C GLU A 113 -1.83 6.81 -6.05
N THR A 114 -1.28 5.61 -6.28
CA THR A 114 -1.18 4.55 -5.28
C THR A 114 -0.28 4.98 -4.12
N LEU A 115 0.94 5.44 -4.44
CA LEU A 115 1.94 5.78 -3.42
C LEU A 115 1.60 7.02 -2.61
N GLU A 116 0.76 7.92 -3.15
CA GLU A 116 0.28 9.08 -2.42
C GLU A 116 -0.62 8.71 -1.23
N LYS A 117 -1.32 7.56 -1.29
CA LYS A 117 -2.39 7.22 -0.35
C LYS A 117 -2.19 5.89 0.38
N SER A 118 -1.36 4.98 -0.15
CA SER A 118 -1.26 3.60 0.34
C SER A 118 0.12 3.00 0.08
N VAL A 119 0.26 1.75 0.46
CA VAL A 119 1.40 0.91 0.09
C VAL A 119 1.14 0.32 -1.30
N GLY A 120 2.13 0.37 -2.18
CA GLY A 120 2.08 -0.23 -3.51
C GLY A 120 2.92 -1.49 -3.60
N HIS A 121 2.36 -2.53 -4.24
CA HIS A 121 3.12 -3.74 -4.57
C HIS A 121 3.89 -3.52 -5.89
N VAL A 122 5.19 -3.82 -5.88
CA VAL A 122 6.06 -3.63 -7.05
C VAL A 122 5.79 -4.71 -8.09
N VAL A 123 5.31 -4.30 -9.26
CA VAL A 123 5.04 -5.19 -10.40
C VAL A 123 6.30 -5.96 -10.79
N GLY A 124 6.16 -7.25 -11.06
CA GLY A 124 7.28 -8.13 -11.42
C GLY A 124 7.97 -8.76 -10.21
N THR A 125 7.52 -8.48 -9.00
CA THR A 125 7.90 -9.22 -7.79
C THR A 125 6.82 -10.22 -7.40
N SER A 126 7.12 -11.17 -6.50
CA SER A 126 6.13 -12.15 -6.06
C SER A 126 4.96 -11.48 -5.35
N LEU A 127 3.76 -11.98 -5.59
CA LEU A 127 2.56 -11.56 -4.83
C LEU A 127 2.71 -11.91 -3.35
N PRO A 128 2.14 -11.12 -2.43
CA PRO A 128 2.36 -11.23 -0.98
C PRO A 128 1.50 -12.34 -0.33
N VAL A 129 1.56 -13.54 -0.88
CA VAL A 129 0.85 -14.73 -0.36
C VAL A 129 1.79 -15.73 0.30
N GLY A 130 3.07 -15.38 0.44
CA GLY A 130 4.10 -16.25 0.96
C GLY A 130 4.45 -17.41 0.02
N GLY A 131 5.27 -18.30 0.51
CA GLY A 131 5.74 -19.46 -0.23
C GLY A 131 7.25 -19.53 -0.29
N GLU A 132 7.78 -20.73 -0.55
CA GLU A 132 9.20 -20.95 -0.70
C GLU A 132 9.74 -20.27 -1.96
N SER A 133 10.89 -19.62 -1.86
CA SER A 133 11.55 -18.90 -2.97
C SER A 133 10.72 -17.73 -3.54
N THR A 134 9.83 -17.15 -2.74
CA THR A 134 9.08 -15.94 -3.12
C THR A 134 9.68 -14.68 -2.47
N HIS A 135 9.60 -13.55 -3.16
CA HIS A 135 10.05 -12.27 -2.69
C HIS A 135 9.07 -11.17 -3.13
N ALA A 136 8.14 -10.80 -2.26
CA ALA A 136 7.24 -9.69 -2.47
C ALA A 136 7.92 -8.36 -2.09
N VAL A 137 7.82 -7.36 -2.95
CA VAL A 137 8.37 -6.03 -2.69
C VAL A 137 7.24 -5.02 -2.57
N LEU A 138 7.20 -4.35 -1.44
CA LEU A 138 6.26 -3.30 -1.12
C LEU A 138 6.97 -1.95 -1.09
N SER A 139 6.30 -0.90 -1.56
CA SER A 139 6.81 0.47 -1.58
C SER A 139 5.77 1.43 -1.03
N ALA A 140 6.20 2.39 -0.24
CA ALA A 140 5.37 3.49 0.22
C ALA A 140 6.24 4.72 0.46
N HIS A 141 5.63 5.89 0.48
CA HIS A 141 6.33 7.12 0.83
C HIS A 141 6.83 7.12 2.28
N SER A 142 7.99 7.75 2.49
CA SER A 142 8.55 8.09 3.78
C SER A 142 8.69 9.60 3.89
N GLY A 143 8.32 10.18 5.04
CA GLY A 143 8.48 11.62 5.29
C GLY A 143 7.44 12.52 4.62
N MET A 144 6.28 12.02 4.22
CA MET A 144 5.18 12.87 3.74
C MET A 144 4.55 13.65 4.89
N ALA A 145 4.30 14.95 4.66
CA ALA A 145 3.63 15.79 5.65
C ALA A 145 2.13 15.49 5.84
N SER A 146 1.51 14.83 4.86
CA SER A 146 0.06 14.54 4.81
C SER A 146 -0.30 13.11 5.19
N SER A 147 0.68 12.21 5.33
CA SER A 147 0.45 10.81 5.68
C SER A 147 1.71 10.17 6.25
N LYS A 148 1.56 9.39 7.32
CA LYS A 148 2.69 8.75 7.99
C LYS A 148 3.31 7.64 7.13
N LEU A 149 2.51 6.79 6.49
CA LEU A 149 2.93 5.64 5.68
C LEU A 149 4.17 4.91 6.26
N PHE A 150 5.29 4.84 5.52
CA PHE A 150 6.53 4.20 5.96
C PHE A 150 7.56 5.18 6.57
N SER A 151 7.10 6.30 7.16
CA SER A 151 8.01 7.33 7.70
C SER A 151 8.93 6.81 8.81
N ASP A 152 8.51 5.80 9.56
CA ASP A 152 9.26 5.23 10.68
C ASP A 152 9.93 3.88 10.33
N ILE A 153 10.05 3.53 9.05
CA ILE A 153 10.57 2.21 8.62
C ILE A 153 12.05 1.98 9.04
N ASP A 154 12.79 3.05 9.25
CA ASP A 154 14.17 3.02 9.73
C ASP A 154 14.31 2.55 11.19
N GLN A 155 13.21 2.47 11.93
CA GLN A 155 13.18 1.93 13.30
C GLN A 155 13.13 0.39 13.33
N LEU A 156 12.98 -0.27 12.17
CA LEU A 156 12.97 -1.74 12.08
C LEU A 156 14.37 -2.32 12.22
N GLU A 157 14.45 -3.45 12.92
CA GLU A 157 15.64 -4.23 13.14
C GLU A 157 15.51 -5.62 12.50
N LYS A 158 16.64 -6.33 12.34
CA LYS A 158 16.67 -7.65 11.66
C LYS A 158 15.80 -8.74 12.27
N VAL A 159 15.38 -8.57 13.53
CA VAL A 159 14.56 -9.54 14.27
C VAL A 159 13.08 -9.18 14.33
N ASP A 160 12.71 -8.03 13.78
CA ASP A 160 11.32 -7.61 13.75
C ASP A 160 10.53 -8.44 12.72
N THR A 161 9.27 -8.71 13.04
CA THR A 161 8.33 -9.46 12.19
C THR A 161 7.14 -8.59 11.82
N PHE A 162 6.60 -8.84 10.66
CA PHE A 162 5.43 -8.16 10.09
C PHE A 162 4.72 -9.08 9.09
#